data_3eabd8ddf31922d3d34d2386304f4332
#
_entry.id   3eabd8ddf31922d3d34d2386304f4332
#
_cell.length_a   1.000
_cell.length_b   1.000
_cell.length_c   1.000
_cell.angle_alpha   90.00
_cell.angle_beta   90.00
_cell.angle_gamma   90.00
#
_symmetry.space_group_name_H-M   'P 1'
#
loop_
_entity.id
_entity.type
_entity.pdbx_description
1 polymer ?
#
loop_
_entity_poly.entity_id
_entity_poly.type
_entity_poly.pdbx_seq_one_letter_code
_entity_poly.pdbx_strand_id
1 'polypeptide(L)'
;MEAQMKRGFLEACVLAAVSGEESHGYQIVKDVPASMGLTESTLYPLLKRLEKAGCITARSAEHNGRLRRYYRITDDGRARIEEFLAEWPSVREIYAYVEGAHHDAR
;
A
#
# COMPACT_ATOMS: atom_id res chain seq x y z
N MET A 1 -8.41 -9.17 -9.01
CA MET A 1 -7.93 -7.84 -9.46
C MET A 1 -6.75 -8.03 -10.39
N GLU A 2 -6.71 -7.25 -11.45
CA GLU A 2 -5.65 -7.33 -12.45
C GLU A 2 -4.30 -6.94 -11.80
N ALA A 3 -3.20 -7.59 -12.22
CA ALA A 3 -1.90 -7.49 -11.54
C ALA A 3 -1.34 -6.08 -11.46
N GLN A 4 -1.45 -5.31 -12.54
CA GLN A 4 -0.91 -3.96 -12.59
C GLN A 4 -1.69 -3.00 -11.68
N MET A 5 -3.00 -3.12 -11.68
CA MET A 5 -3.88 -2.36 -10.81
C MET A 5 -3.62 -2.72 -9.35
N LYS A 6 -3.47 -4.02 -9.06
CA LYS A 6 -3.19 -4.53 -7.72
C LYS A 6 -1.88 -3.96 -7.16
N ARG A 7 -0.86 -3.82 -8.00
CA ARG A 7 0.44 -3.28 -7.56
C ARG A 7 0.31 -1.86 -7.02
N GLY A 8 -0.44 -1.00 -7.72
CA GLY A 8 -0.66 0.37 -7.26
C GLY A 8 -1.41 0.43 -5.93
N PHE A 9 -2.43 -0.40 -5.79
CA PHE A 9 -3.18 -0.49 -4.54
C PHE A 9 -2.34 -1.04 -3.39
N LEU A 10 -1.51 -2.05 -3.64
CA LEU A 10 -0.64 -2.61 -2.60
C LEU A 10 0.35 -1.58 -2.08
N GLU A 11 0.96 -0.80 -2.95
CA GLU A 11 1.88 0.26 -2.54
C GLU A 11 1.18 1.26 -1.62
N ALA A 12 0.00 1.74 -2.02
CA ALA A 12 -0.78 2.68 -1.20
C ALA A 12 -1.20 2.06 0.13
N CYS A 13 -1.62 0.80 0.14
CA CYS A 13 -2.00 0.10 1.37
C CYS A 13 -0.83 -0.06 2.33
N VAL A 14 0.34 -0.42 1.84
CA VAL A 14 1.53 -0.58 2.67
C VAL A 14 1.96 0.75 3.26
N LEU A 15 1.97 1.82 2.46
CA LEU A 15 2.27 3.16 2.95
C LEU A 15 1.28 3.59 4.04
N ALA A 16 0.00 3.32 3.84
CA ALA A 16 -1.04 3.63 4.83
C ALA A 16 -0.81 2.86 6.13
N ALA A 17 -0.39 1.59 6.05
CA ALA A 17 -0.15 0.76 7.22
C ALA A 17 0.97 1.28 8.12
N VAL A 18 1.90 2.06 7.57
CA VAL A 18 3.02 2.63 8.34
C VAL A 18 2.88 4.14 8.54
N SER A 19 1.70 4.72 8.23
CA SER A 19 1.51 6.17 8.26
C SER A 19 1.22 6.74 9.65
N GLY A 20 0.60 5.98 10.52
CA GLY A 20 0.30 6.42 11.88
C GLY A 20 1.47 6.20 12.82
N GLU A 21 1.78 4.94 13.07
CA GLU A 21 2.90 4.53 13.90
C GLU A 21 3.81 3.63 13.08
N GLU A 22 5.07 3.53 13.51
CA GLU A 22 5.95 2.55 12.85
C GLU A 22 5.38 1.15 13.01
N SER A 23 5.63 0.29 12.04
CA SER A 23 5.11 -1.06 12.02
C SER A 23 6.15 -2.02 11.47
N HIS A 24 5.86 -3.30 11.56
CA HIS A 24 6.76 -4.35 11.08
C HIS A 24 6.01 -5.28 10.14
N GLY A 25 6.76 -6.12 9.40
CA GLY A 25 6.20 -6.90 8.31
C GLY A 25 4.96 -7.72 8.69
N TYR A 26 5.03 -8.45 9.80
CA TYR A 26 3.90 -9.27 10.22
C TYR A 26 2.64 -8.43 10.47
N GLN A 27 2.80 -7.29 11.15
CA GLN A 27 1.67 -6.40 11.45
C GLN A 27 1.11 -5.75 10.18
N ILE A 28 2.00 -5.35 9.26
CA ILE A 28 1.59 -4.76 7.99
C ILE A 28 0.69 -5.73 7.21
N VAL A 29 1.11 -7.00 7.13
CA VAL A 29 0.31 -8.04 6.45
C VAL A 29 -1.08 -8.16 7.08
N LYS A 30 -1.16 -8.06 8.41
CA LYS A 30 -2.44 -8.15 9.12
C LYS A 30 -3.32 -6.92 8.90
N ASP A 31 -2.73 -5.74 8.78
CA ASP A 31 -3.48 -4.49 8.68
C ASP A 31 -3.99 -4.20 7.27
N VAL A 32 -3.27 -4.65 6.25
CA VAL A 32 -3.69 -4.45 4.86
C VAL A 32 -4.93 -5.30 4.59
N PRO A 33 -5.93 -4.75 3.87
CA PRO A 33 -7.15 -5.51 3.60
C PRO A 33 -6.89 -6.90 3.04
N ALA A 34 -7.55 -7.90 3.61
CA ALA A 34 -7.35 -9.31 3.25
C ALA A 34 -7.62 -9.56 1.77
N SER A 35 -8.53 -8.78 1.16
CA SER A 35 -8.85 -8.90 -0.27
C SER A 35 -7.64 -8.63 -1.16
N MET A 36 -6.61 -7.96 -0.65
CA MET A 36 -5.38 -7.71 -1.41
C MET A 36 -4.48 -8.94 -1.51
N GLY A 37 -4.67 -9.94 -0.64
CA GLY A 37 -3.89 -11.16 -0.66
C GLY A 37 -2.41 -10.96 -0.38
N LEU A 38 -2.06 -9.97 0.44
CA LEU A 38 -0.66 -9.67 0.73
C LEU A 38 -0.04 -10.76 1.59
N THR A 39 1.12 -11.24 1.15
CA THR A 39 1.94 -12.19 1.91
C THR A 39 3.28 -11.55 2.24
N GLU A 40 4.01 -12.13 3.17
CA GLU A 40 5.35 -11.63 3.51
C GLU A 40 6.30 -11.69 2.32
N SER A 41 6.20 -12.75 1.50
CA SER A 41 7.06 -12.87 0.33
C SER A 41 6.82 -11.77 -0.71
N THR A 42 5.60 -11.25 -0.80
CA THR A 42 5.27 -10.12 -1.67
C THR A 42 5.63 -8.79 -1.01
N LEU A 43 5.46 -8.71 0.31
CA LEU A 43 5.67 -7.47 1.06
C LEU A 43 7.14 -7.03 1.08
N TYR A 44 8.08 -7.93 1.39
CA TYR A 44 9.46 -7.51 1.60
C TYR A 44 10.13 -6.88 0.39
N PRO A 45 9.95 -7.37 -0.84
CA PRO A 45 10.47 -6.66 -2.02
C PRO A 45 9.82 -5.28 -2.19
N LEU A 46 8.55 -5.15 -1.85
CA LEU A 46 7.84 -3.87 -1.93
C LEU A 46 8.39 -2.88 -0.91
N LEU A 47 8.59 -3.31 0.34
CA LEU A 47 9.19 -2.47 1.37
C LEU A 47 10.58 -1.97 0.96
N LYS A 48 11.38 -2.87 0.39
CA LYS A 48 12.72 -2.52 -0.07
C LYS A 48 12.66 -1.44 -1.16
N ARG A 49 11.72 -1.57 -2.09
CA ARG A 49 11.52 -0.60 -3.16
C ARG A 49 11.07 0.75 -2.62
N LEU A 50 10.13 0.76 -1.67
CA LEU A 50 9.64 1.99 -1.05
C LEU A 50 10.73 2.68 -0.22
N GLU A 51 11.54 1.92 0.46
CA GLU A 51 12.68 2.46 1.23
C GLU A 51 13.68 3.11 0.29
N LYS A 52 14.03 2.44 -0.79
CA LYS A 52 14.96 2.96 -1.80
C LYS A 52 14.43 4.23 -2.46
N ALA A 53 13.12 4.33 -2.63
CA ALA A 53 12.48 5.51 -3.19
C ALA A 53 12.34 6.66 -2.18
N GLY A 54 12.73 6.45 -0.92
CA GLY A 54 12.62 7.47 0.11
C GLY A 54 11.23 7.63 0.71
N CYS A 55 10.33 6.69 0.46
CA CYS A 55 8.94 6.79 0.95
C CYS A 55 8.78 6.26 2.37
N ILE A 56 9.69 5.42 2.82
CA ILE A 56 9.72 4.89 4.19
C ILE A 56 11.16 4.88 4.68
N THR A 57 11.32 4.91 6.00
CA THR A 57 12.59 4.63 6.66
C THR A 57 12.43 3.37 7.50
N ALA A 58 13.55 2.72 7.78
CA ALA A 58 13.56 1.49 8.56
C ALA A 58 14.58 1.57 9.67
N ARG A 59 14.28 0.92 10.78
CA ARG A 59 15.24 0.72 11.88
C ARG A 59 15.06 -0.70 12.39
N SER A 60 16.11 -1.25 12.99
CA SER A 60 16.06 -2.55 13.63
C SER A 60 16.07 -2.38 15.14
N ALA A 61 15.29 -3.21 15.83
CA ALA A 61 15.26 -3.24 17.28
C ALA A 61 15.05 -4.67 17.74
N GLU A 62 15.54 -4.98 18.94
CA GLU A 62 15.36 -6.30 19.51
C GLU A 62 13.92 -6.46 20.00
N HIS A 63 13.33 -7.61 19.71
CA HIS A 63 12.02 -8.00 20.19
C HIS A 63 12.03 -9.50 20.50
N ASN A 64 11.85 -9.82 21.78
CA ASN A 64 11.88 -11.21 22.25
C ASN A 64 13.14 -11.97 21.82
N GLY A 65 14.31 -11.30 21.93
CA GLY A 65 15.61 -11.91 21.61
C GLY A 65 15.97 -11.95 20.14
N ARG A 66 15.13 -11.38 19.27
CA ARG A 66 15.37 -11.33 17.81
C ARG A 66 15.34 -9.91 17.31
N LEU A 67 16.13 -9.63 16.27
CA LEU A 67 16.05 -8.35 15.59
C LEU A 67 14.77 -8.31 14.77
N ARG A 68 14.03 -7.21 14.93
CA ARG A 68 12.82 -6.93 14.15
C ARG A 68 13.02 -5.60 13.46
N ARG A 69 12.64 -5.53 12.19
CA ARG A 69 12.75 -4.32 11.38
C ARG A 69 11.43 -3.57 11.42
N TYR A 70 11.51 -2.29 11.78
CA TYR A 70 10.35 -1.40 11.87
C TYR A 70 10.42 -0.34 10.79
N TYR A 71 9.26 -0.01 10.23
CA TYR A 71 9.13 0.90 9.10
C TYR A 71 8.23 2.06 9.47
N ARG A 72 8.60 3.25 8.99
CA ARG A 72 7.85 4.48 9.23
C ARG A 72 7.75 5.26 7.92
N ILE A 73 6.59 5.88 7.69
CA ILE A 73 6.39 6.69 6.49
C ILE A 73 7.22 7.98 6.57
N THR A 74 7.65 8.48 5.41
CA THR A 74 8.29 9.78 5.26
C THR A 74 7.31 10.77 4.65
N ASP A 75 7.72 12.05 4.54
CA ASP A 75 6.90 13.05 3.86
C ASP A 75 6.69 12.68 2.38
N ASP A 76 7.72 12.13 1.73
CA ASP A 76 7.58 11.64 0.35
C ASP A 76 6.57 10.50 0.25
N GLY A 77 6.55 9.61 1.26
CA GLY A 77 5.56 8.54 1.32
C GLY A 77 4.14 9.08 1.48
N ARG A 78 3.97 10.10 2.31
CA ARG A 78 2.67 10.75 2.48
C ARG A 78 2.19 11.42 1.20
N ALA A 79 3.12 12.06 0.47
CA ALA A 79 2.80 12.68 -0.81
C ALA A 79 2.30 11.63 -1.81
N ARG A 80 2.88 10.43 -1.81
CA ARG A 80 2.40 9.33 -2.67
C ARG A 80 0.98 8.89 -2.33
N ILE A 81 0.66 8.83 -1.04
CA ILE A 81 -0.72 8.52 -0.64
C ILE A 81 -1.66 9.60 -1.15
N GLU A 82 -1.28 10.86 -1.00
CA GLU A 82 -2.11 11.98 -1.46
C GLU A 82 -2.33 11.95 -2.97
N GLU A 83 -1.29 11.65 -3.74
CA GLU A 83 -1.39 11.49 -5.20
C GLU A 83 -2.36 10.36 -5.57
N PHE A 84 -2.24 9.23 -4.89
CA PHE A 84 -3.15 8.11 -5.10
C PHE A 84 -4.61 8.51 -4.84
N LEU A 85 -4.85 9.17 -3.71
CA LEU A 85 -6.20 9.59 -3.34
C LEU A 85 -6.75 10.65 -4.29
N ALA A 86 -5.90 11.54 -4.80
CA ALA A 86 -6.32 12.61 -5.70
C ALA A 86 -6.78 12.09 -7.07
N GLU A 87 -6.28 10.95 -7.50
CA GLU A 87 -6.70 10.33 -8.76
C GLU A 87 -8.03 9.60 -8.67
N TRP A 88 -8.46 9.24 -7.48
CA TRP A 88 -9.61 8.38 -7.28
C TRP A 88 -10.94 8.95 -7.79
N PRO A 89 -11.24 10.26 -7.66
CA PRO A 89 -12.47 10.81 -8.22
C PRO A 89 -12.62 10.56 -9.72
N SER A 90 -11.51 10.69 -10.48
CA SER A 90 -11.53 10.39 -11.91
C SER A 90 -11.77 8.92 -12.18
N VAL A 91 -11.18 8.03 -11.37
CA VAL A 91 -11.40 6.58 -11.50
C VAL A 91 -12.87 6.25 -11.26
N ARG A 92 -13.48 6.83 -10.24
CA ARG A 92 -14.89 6.63 -9.96
C ARG A 92 -15.80 7.10 -11.10
N GLU A 93 -15.46 8.24 -11.67
CA GLU A 93 -16.21 8.81 -12.80
C GLU A 93 -16.16 7.88 -14.01
N ILE A 94 -14.97 7.38 -14.33
CA ILE A 94 -14.77 6.45 -15.44
C ILE A 94 -15.54 5.15 -15.18
N TYR A 95 -15.43 4.63 -13.97
CA TYR A 95 -16.15 3.42 -13.58
C TYR A 95 -17.66 3.58 -13.76
N ALA A 96 -18.22 4.70 -13.29
CA ALA A 96 -19.65 4.99 -13.40
C ALA A 96 -20.10 5.06 -14.86
N TYR A 97 -19.27 5.67 -15.71
CA TYR A 97 -19.58 5.74 -17.14
C TYR A 97 -19.65 4.35 -17.77
N VAL A 98 -18.63 3.51 -17.50
CA VAL A 98 -18.57 2.16 -18.06
C VAL A 98 -19.73 1.31 -17.56
N GLU A 99 -20.01 1.37 -16.26
CA GLU A 99 -21.10 0.61 -15.67
C GLU A 99 -22.45 1.03 -16.25
N GLY A 100 -22.72 2.32 -16.35
CA GLY A 100 -23.94 2.84 -16.90
C GLY A 100 -24.14 2.47 -18.37
N ALA A 101 -23.08 2.63 -19.18
CA ALA A 101 -23.13 2.27 -20.59
C ALA A 101 -23.39 0.78 -20.79
N HIS A 102 -22.80 -0.08 -19.98
CA HIS A 102 -22.99 -1.51 -20.06
C HIS A 102 -24.44 -1.89 -19.70
N HIS A 103 -24.97 -1.31 -18.64
CA HIS A 103 -26.36 -1.58 -18.22
C HIS A 103 -27.36 -1.07 -19.25
N ASP A 104 -27.11 0.10 -19.83
CA ASP A 104 -28.03 0.68 -20.85
C ASP A 104 -28.01 -0.10 -22.16
N ALA A 105 -26.93 -0.81 -22.45
CA ALA A 105 -26.81 -1.60 -23.69
C ALA A 105 -27.54 -2.96 -23.63
N ARG A 106 -28.07 -3.33 -22.47
CA ARG A 106 -28.78 -4.64 -22.28
C ARG A 106 -30.20 -4.65 -22.73
#